data_b7108bbd37f5096c2a0cf8a2c15e41d3
#
_entry.id   b7108bbd37f5096c2a0cf8a2c15e41d3
#
_cell.length_a   1.000
_cell.length_b   1.000
_cell.length_c   1.000
_cell.angle_alpha   90.00
_cell.angle_beta   90.00
_cell.angle_gamma   90.00
#
_symmetry.space_group_name_H-M   'P 1'
#
loop_
_entity.id
_entity.type
_entity.pdbx_description
1 polymer ?
#
loop_
_entity_poly.entity_id
_entity_poly.type
_entity_poly.pdbx_seq_one_letter_code
_entity_poly.pdbx_strand_id
1 'polypeptide(L)' 'MAKDFYQVLGLKRDADEKAIKGAYRKLAREHHPDVNPNNAGAEAKFKQISEAFQVLSDPEKRKLYEFR' A
#
# COMPACT_ATOMS: atom_id res chain seq x y z
N MET A 1 -13.19 11.96 -0.38
CA MET A 1 -11.88 12.20 0.24
C MET A 1 -10.84 11.30 -0.37
N ALA A 2 -9.66 11.85 -0.63
CA ALA A 2 -8.58 11.07 -1.21
C ALA A 2 -8.05 10.07 -0.18
N LYS A 3 -7.78 8.85 -0.62
CA LYS A 3 -7.15 7.86 0.23
C LYS A 3 -5.72 8.27 0.52
N ASP A 4 -5.31 8.13 1.78
CA ASP A 4 -3.93 8.37 2.15
C ASP A 4 -3.16 7.05 1.99
N PHE A 5 -2.41 6.93 0.91
CA PHE A 5 -1.67 5.71 0.61
C PHE A 5 -0.60 5.40 1.65
N TYR A 6 -0.02 6.43 2.26
CA TYR A 6 0.92 6.20 3.34
C TYR A 6 0.23 5.55 4.53
N GLN A 7 -0.97 6.02 4.84
CA GLN A 7 -1.75 5.47 5.94
C GLN A 7 -2.18 4.03 5.65
N VAL A 8 -2.52 3.73 4.40
CA VAL A 8 -2.88 2.38 4.00
C VAL A 8 -1.75 1.41 4.31
N LEU A 9 -0.50 1.83 4.10
CA LEU A 9 0.68 1.03 4.40
C LEU A 9 1.16 1.17 5.84
N GLY A 10 0.51 2.02 6.64
CA GLY A 10 0.92 2.25 8.01
C GLY A 10 2.19 3.06 8.13
N LEU A 11 2.45 3.93 7.16
CA LEU A 11 3.68 4.71 7.10
C LEU A 11 3.41 6.20 7.26
N LYS A 12 4.47 6.94 7.58
CA LYS A 12 4.43 8.40 7.59
C LYS A 12 4.79 8.92 6.20
N ARG A 13 4.45 10.18 5.94
CA ARG A 13 4.70 10.78 4.63
C ARG A 13 6.17 10.90 4.27
N ASP A 14 7.05 10.88 5.25
CA ASP A 14 8.49 10.93 5.01
C ASP A 14 9.12 9.56 4.80
N ALA A 15 8.31 8.50 4.69
CA ALA A 15 8.80 7.16 4.47
C ALA A 15 9.58 7.06 3.17
N ASP A 16 10.74 6.42 3.21
CA ASP A 16 11.56 6.23 2.03
C ASP A 16 11.10 4.98 1.26
N GLU A 17 11.73 4.75 0.11
CA GLU A 17 11.38 3.64 -0.75
C GLU A 17 11.54 2.30 -0.03
N LYS A 18 12.57 2.16 0.77
CA LYS A 18 12.83 0.93 1.52
C LYS A 18 11.72 0.65 2.53
N ALA A 19 11.27 1.68 3.24
CA ALA A 19 10.17 1.55 4.18
C ALA A 19 8.86 1.17 3.46
N ILE A 20 8.62 1.76 2.30
CA ILE A 20 7.44 1.46 1.50
C ILE A 20 7.44 -0.01 1.07
N LYS A 21 8.56 -0.50 0.56
CA LYS A 21 8.68 -1.90 0.15
C LYS A 21 8.51 -2.86 1.32
N GLY A 22 9.13 -2.54 2.45
CA GLY A 22 9.01 -3.38 3.65
C GLY A 22 7.59 -3.47 4.15
N ALA A 23 6.91 -2.33 4.21
CA ALA A 23 5.50 -2.28 4.64
C ALA A 23 4.62 -3.07 3.69
N TYR A 24 4.82 -2.91 2.38
CA TYR A 24 4.05 -3.65 1.40
C TYR A 24 4.21 -5.17 1.57
N ARG A 25 5.44 -5.63 1.70
CA ARG A 25 5.71 -7.06 1.86
C ARG A 25 5.01 -7.63 3.09
N LYS A 26 5.09 -6.92 4.19
CA LYS A 26 4.47 -7.35 5.44
C LYS A 26 2.96 -7.44 5.31
N LEU A 27 2.34 -6.37 4.82
CA LEU A 27 0.89 -6.31 4.71
C LEU A 27 0.34 -7.24 3.63
N ALA A 28 1.06 -7.36 2.51
CA ALA A 28 0.65 -8.27 1.45
C ALA A 28 0.65 -9.72 1.95
N ARG A 29 1.63 -10.07 2.76
CA ARG A 29 1.70 -11.41 3.34
C ARG A 29 0.54 -11.66 4.30
N GLU A 30 0.20 -10.66 5.10
CA GLU A 30 -0.89 -10.79 6.08
C GLU A 30 -2.27 -10.88 5.43
N HIS A 31 -2.45 -10.19 4.29
CA HIS A 31 -3.76 -10.08 3.65
C HIS A 31 -3.86 -10.81 2.32
N HIS A 32 -2.88 -11.65 2.00
CA HIS A 32 -2.88 -12.38 0.73
C HIS A 32 -4.06 -13.34 0.65
N PRO A 33 -4.73 -13.42 -0.52
CA PRO A 33 -5.88 -14.32 -0.68
C PRO A 33 -5.58 -15.79 -0.42
N ASP A 34 -4.36 -16.24 -0.69
CA ASP A 34 -3.95 -17.62 -0.43
C ASP A 34 -3.92 -17.96 1.06
N VAL A 35 -3.60 -16.96 1.89
CA VAL A 35 -3.56 -17.11 3.34
C VAL A 35 -4.95 -16.95 3.94
N ASN A 36 -5.78 -16.16 3.28
CA ASN A 36 -7.12 -15.83 3.77
C ASN A 36 -8.17 -16.18 2.72
N PRO A 37 -8.32 -17.46 2.36
CA PRO A 37 -9.29 -17.84 1.34
C PRO A 37 -10.71 -17.52 1.75
N ASN A 38 -11.52 -17.08 0.79
CA ASN A 38 -12.93 -16.75 1.01
C ASN A 38 -13.14 -15.58 1.99
N ASN A 39 -12.13 -14.72 2.16
CA ASN A 39 -12.26 -13.57 3.03
C ASN A 39 -12.29 -12.31 2.16
N ALA A 40 -13.50 -11.77 1.94
CA ALA A 40 -13.68 -10.58 1.11
C ALA A 40 -12.98 -9.36 1.69
N GLY A 41 -12.92 -9.25 3.02
CA GLY A 41 -12.24 -8.14 3.68
C GLY A 41 -10.74 -8.15 3.42
N ALA A 42 -10.12 -9.35 3.49
CA ALA A 42 -8.70 -9.48 3.20
C ALA A 42 -8.40 -9.17 1.74
N GLU A 43 -9.26 -9.61 0.83
CA GLU A 43 -9.08 -9.35 -0.58
C GLU A 43 -9.16 -7.85 -0.89
N ALA A 44 -10.14 -7.16 -0.32
CA ALA A 44 -10.27 -5.72 -0.49
C ALA A 44 -9.07 -4.99 0.08
N LYS A 45 -8.60 -5.41 1.24
CA LYS A 45 -7.42 -4.82 1.87
C LYS A 45 -6.17 -5.03 1.01
N PHE A 46 -6.02 -6.22 0.45
CA PHE A 46 -4.89 -6.54 -0.42
C PHE A 46 -4.87 -5.64 -1.65
N LYS A 47 -6.04 -5.37 -2.24
CA LYS A 47 -6.13 -4.46 -3.38
C LYS A 47 -5.70 -3.05 -3.02
N GLN A 48 -6.12 -2.56 -1.86
CA GLN A 48 -5.72 -1.23 -1.39
C GLN A 48 -4.21 -1.15 -1.16
N ILE A 49 -3.65 -2.18 -0.55
CA ILE A 49 -2.22 -2.24 -0.29
C ILE A 49 -1.43 -2.23 -1.61
N SER A 50 -1.86 -3.01 -2.59
CA SER A 50 -1.21 -3.08 -3.89
C SER A 50 -1.28 -1.75 -4.63
N GLU A 51 -2.44 -1.10 -4.59
CA GLU A 51 -2.61 0.22 -5.20
C GLU A 51 -1.70 1.26 -4.56
N ALA A 52 -1.65 1.29 -3.24
CA ALA A 52 -0.78 2.21 -2.52
C ALA A 52 0.70 1.98 -2.88
N PHE A 53 1.10 0.72 -2.96
CA PHE A 53 2.47 0.40 -3.32
C PHE A 53 2.81 0.84 -4.74
N GLN A 54 1.90 0.60 -5.69
CA GLN A 54 2.13 0.99 -7.08
C GLN A 54 2.34 2.49 -7.21
N VAL A 55 1.58 3.28 -6.47
CA VAL A 55 1.71 4.74 -6.52
C VAL A 55 2.97 5.20 -5.80
N LEU A 56 3.22 4.69 -4.60
CA LEU A 56 4.31 5.19 -3.77
C LEU A 56 5.68 4.66 -4.18
N SER A 57 5.74 3.52 -4.86
CA SER A 57 7.01 2.95 -5.31
C SER A 57 7.48 3.51 -6.65
N ASP A 58 6.59 4.15 -7.41
CA ASP A 58 6.93 4.76 -8.69
C ASP A 58 7.26 6.23 -8.45
N PRO A 59 8.50 6.69 -8.71
CA PRO A 59 8.87 8.08 -8.44
C PRO A 59 7.96 9.10 -9.12
N GLU A 60 7.55 8.84 -10.35
CA GLU A 60 6.67 9.75 -11.06
C GLU A 60 5.27 9.79 -10.44
N LYS A 61 4.69 8.64 -10.16
CA LYS A 61 3.37 8.56 -9.56
C LYS A 61 3.38 9.13 -8.15
N ARG A 62 4.43 8.85 -7.39
CA ARG A 62 4.58 9.39 -6.04
C ARG A 62 4.64 10.92 -6.08
N LYS A 63 5.41 11.46 -7.02
CA LYS A 63 5.52 12.90 -7.19
C LYS A 63 4.16 13.53 -7.51
N LEU A 64 3.42 12.94 -8.44
CA LEU A 64 2.09 13.42 -8.77
C LEU A 64 1.14 13.34 -7.59
N TYR A 65 1.23 12.26 -6.82
CA TYR A 65 0.40 12.09 -5.64
C TYR A 65 0.70 13.15 -4.58
N GLU A 66 1.98 13.43 -4.34
CA GLU A 66 2.39 14.43 -3.34
C GLU A 66 2.13 15.86 -3.78
N PHE A 67 2.08 16.07 -5.07
CA PHE A 67 1.94 17.41 -5.64
C PHE A 67 0.55 18.01 -5.40
N ARG A 68 -0.41 17.22 -5.06
CA ARG A 68 -1.76 17.72 -4.80
C ARG A 68 -1.81 18.56 -3.54
#